data_5e4b81a8c7d0420a3e1a97075fac5c7b
#
_entry.id   5e4b81a8c7d0420a3e1a97075fac5c7b
#
_cell.length_a   1.000
_cell.length_b   1.000
_cell.length_c   1.000
_cell.angle_alpha   90.00
_cell.angle_beta   90.00
_cell.angle_gamma   90.00
#
_symmetry.space_group_name_H-M   'P 1'
#
loop_
_entity.id
_entity.type
_entity.pdbx_description
1 polymer ?
#
loop_
_entity_poly.entity_id
_entity_poly.type
_entity_poly.pdbx_seq_one_letter_code
_entity_poly.pdbx_strand_id
1 'polypeptide(L)'
;MFKSQQSNKHITVIGLTLFERIFVLITPPVVGLIAGYFLPSIADWAAGLPWFPFQGPLKLVASIQGMWLTIVTTILGLIAGMWLSAEAIKNSLFITVSDDEVKLKIKDSTQRYSRSDIASMFIDGKKLILLGNTGQELASELYESTPAKIADTFVKHGYPWSFNGDPYEAEYRLWVDHTPDLSPALNALLRVREQALQNKDVESAKEMQCEASKLGIMVRDRGKFQYWRNLDKVNEVGHDEK
;
A
#
# COMPACT_ATOMS: atom_id res chain seq x y z
N MET A 1 42.16 24.57 -1.06
CA MET A 1 41.75 23.89 0.19
C MET A 1 40.23 24.07 0.33
N PHE A 2 39.45 23.25 -0.40
CA PHE A 2 38.00 23.29 -0.38
C PHE A 2 37.52 22.39 0.76
N LYS A 3 37.07 22.99 1.85
CA LYS A 3 36.35 22.33 2.92
C LYS A 3 34.97 21.92 2.37
N SER A 4 34.76 20.62 2.11
CA SER A 4 33.42 20.07 1.87
C SER A 4 32.57 20.34 3.13
N GLN A 5 31.61 21.26 3.02
CA GLN A 5 30.51 21.35 3.99
C GLN A 5 29.74 20.06 3.90
N GLN A 6 29.95 19.15 4.83
CA GLN A 6 28.99 18.12 5.15
C GLN A 6 27.74 18.85 5.70
N SER A 7 26.78 19.09 4.81
CA SER A 7 25.43 19.46 5.20
C SER A 7 24.93 18.34 6.13
N ASN A 8 24.66 18.69 7.36
CA ASN A 8 24.06 17.79 8.33
C ASN A 8 22.60 17.57 7.85
N LYS A 9 22.41 16.64 6.90
CA LYS A 9 21.09 16.32 6.39
C LYS A 9 20.28 15.74 7.56
N HIS A 10 19.33 16.49 8.04
CA HIS A 10 18.32 15.95 8.95
C HIS A 10 17.55 14.86 8.20
N ILE A 11 17.73 13.60 8.60
CA ILE A 11 17.03 12.46 8.02
C ILE A 11 16.13 11.89 9.10
N THR A 12 14.85 11.78 8.80
CA THR A 12 13.88 11.12 9.67
C THR A 12 13.35 9.87 8.96
N VAL A 13 13.37 8.73 9.66
CA VAL A 13 12.82 7.48 9.13
C VAL A 13 11.51 7.17 9.87
N ILE A 14 10.45 6.98 9.10
CA ILE A 14 9.14 6.55 9.57
C ILE A 14 8.91 5.13 9.06
N GLY A 15 8.55 4.24 9.94
CA GLY A 15 8.23 2.84 9.67
C GLY A 15 7.69 2.21 10.93
N LEU A 16 7.62 0.90 10.96
CA LEU A 16 7.26 0.16 12.16
C LEU A 16 8.13 0.59 13.33
N THR A 17 7.51 0.93 14.45
CA THR A 17 8.23 1.14 15.71
C THR A 17 8.91 -0.15 16.15
N LEU A 18 9.92 -0.06 17.03
CA LEU A 18 10.58 -1.25 17.57
C LEU A 18 9.58 -2.23 18.20
N PHE A 19 8.59 -1.71 18.91
CA PHE A 19 7.54 -2.51 19.52
C PHE A 19 6.68 -3.23 18.48
N GLU A 20 6.18 -2.51 17.46
CA GLU A 20 5.39 -3.09 16.38
C GLU A 20 6.20 -4.13 15.58
N ARG A 21 7.47 -3.86 15.32
CA ARG A 21 8.36 -4.80 14.64
C ARG A 21 8.56 -6.09 15.45
N ILE A 22 8.78 -5.98 16.75
CA ILE A 22 8.91 -7.14 17.65
C ILE A 22 7.57 -7.90 17.69
N PHE A 23 6.45 -7.19 17.78
CA PHE A 23 5.13 -7.80 17.79
C PHE A 23 4.84 -8.58 16.49
N VAL A 24 5.09 -8.00 15.32
CA VAL A 24 4.93 -8.68 14.03
C VAL A 24 5.92 -9.85 13.88
N LEU A 25 7.10 -9.77 14.47
CA LEU A 25 8.10 -10.84 14.39
C LEU A 25 7.73 -12.03 15.28
N ILE A 26 7.14 -11.81 16.46
CA ILE A 26 6.89 -12.85 17.46
C ILE A 26 5.48 -13.44 17.36
N THR A 27 4.47 -12.60 17.09
CA THR A 27 3.07 -13.04 17.18
C THR A 27 2.72 -14.16 16.18
N PRO A 28 3.03 -14.08 14.87
CA PRO A 28 2.67 -15.15 13.94
C PRO A 28 3.37 -16.48 14.21
N PRO A 29 4.68 -16.55 14.57
CA PRO A 29 5.31 -17.80 14.98
C PRO A 29 4.68 -18.43 16.24
N VAL A 30 4.34 -17.63 17.24
CA VAL A 30 3.66 -18.11 18.44
C VAL A 30 2.27 -18.64 18.14
N VAL A 31 1.49 -17.90 17.35
CA VAL A 31 0.15 -18.34 16.91
C VAL A 31 0.26 -19.61 16.05
N GLY A 32 1.23 -19.67 15.14
CA GLY A 32 1.48 -20.86 14.32
C GLY A 32 1.85 -22.09 15.15
N LEU A 33 2.70 -21.90 16.16
CA LEU A 33 3.09 -22.97 17.11
C LEU A 33 1.87 -23.49 17.87
N ILE A 34 1.05 -22.59 18.44
CA ILE A 34 -0.17 -22.94 19.17
C ILE A 34 -1.16 -23.65 18.24
N ALA A 35 -1.42 -23.09 17.07
CA ALA A 35 -2.33 -23.67 16.08
C ALA A 35 -1.85 -25.07 15.63
N GLY A 36 -0.55 -25.22 15.37
CA GLY A 36 0.06 -26.51 15.00
C GLY A 36 -0.05 -27.56 16.09
N TYR A 37 0.11 -27.16 17.35
CA TYR A 37 -0.04 -28.05 18.51
C TYR A 37 -1.48 -28.58 18.64
N PHE A 38 -2.48 -27.71 18.47
CA PHE A 38 -3.88 -28.12 18.59
C PHE A 38 -4.48 -28.70 17.31
N LEU A 39 -3.79 -28.61 16.17
CA LEU A 39 -4.30 -29.04 14.88
C LEU A 39 -4.78 -30.51 14.86
N PRO A 40 -4.07 -31.51 15.42
CA PRO A 40 -4.56 -32.88 15.48
C PRO A 40 -5.87 -33.01 16.25
N SER A 41 -5.96 -32.37 17.42
CA SER A 41 -7.17 -32.39 18.26
C SER A 41 -8.37 -31.72 17.57
N ILE A 42 -8.12 -30.61 16.85
CA ILE A 42 -9.15 -29.94 16.05
C ILE A 42 -9.58 -30.83 14.87
N ALA A 43 -8.64 -31.50 14.22
CA ALA A 43 -8.94 -32.42 13.12
C ALA A 43 -9.80 -33.61 13.58
N ASP A 44 -9.48 -34.20 14.73
CA ASP A 44 -10.25 -35.29 15.34
C ASP A 44 -11.68 -34.85 15.65
N TRP A 45 -11.83 -33.68 16.27
CA TRP A 45 -13.13 -33.10 16.59
C TRP A 45 -13.93 -32.81 15.30
N ALA A 46 -13.32 -32.20 14.30
CA ALA A 46 -13.96 -31.84 13.04
C ALA A 46 -14.34 -33.07 12.21
N ALA A 47 -13.53 -34.15 12.26
CA ALA A 47 -13.83 -35.41 11.59
C ALA A 47 -15.08 -36.13 12.16
N GLY A 48 -15.43 -35.83 13.42
CA GLY A 48 -16.65 -36.28 14.08
C GLY A 48 -17.92 -35.55 13.65
N LEU A 49 -17.81 -34.43 12.91
CA LEU A 49 -18.96 -33.64 12.47
C LEU A 49 -19.44 -34.05 11.07
N PRO A 50 -20.66 -34.58 10.91
CA PRO A 50 -21.13 -35.15 9.63
C PRO A 50 -21.31 -34.10 8.52
N TRP A 51 -21.44 -32.83 8.86
CA TRP A 51 -21.66 -31.71 7.94
C TRP A 51 -20.40 -30.94 7.58
N PHE A 52 -19.24 -31.28 8.18
CA PHE A 52 -18.01 -30.53 7.94
C PHE A 52 -17.41 -30.85 6.55
N PRO A 53 -17.04 -29.84 5.75
CA PRO A 53 -16.40 -30.06 4.46
C PRO A 53 -15.00 -30.68 4.64
N PHE A 54 -14.48 -31.35 3.59
CA PHE A 54 -13.14 -31.97 3.58
C PHE A 54 -12.93 -33.14 4.56
N GLN A 55 -13.96 -33.96 4.80
CA GLN A 55 -13.83 -35.15 5.68
C GLN A 55 -12.72 -36.11 5.30
N GLY A 56 -12.39 -36.22 4.00
CA GLY A 56 -11.32 -37.13 3.53
C GLY A 56 -9.95 -36.75 4.09
N PRO A 57 -9.45 -35.56 3.85
CA PRO A 57 -8.20 -35.06 4.45
C PRO A 57 -8.21 -35.04 5.98
N LEU A 58 -9.34 -34.70 6.62
CA LEU A 58 -9.45 -34.69 8.09
C LEU A 58 -9.33 -36.10 8.67
N LYS A 59 -9.98 -37.12 8.07
CA LYS A 59 -9.87 -38.52 8.49
C LYS A 59 -8.46 -39.07 8.27
N LEU A 60 -7.75 -38.64 7.23
CA LEU A 60 -6.34 -38.96 7.01
C LEU A 60 -5.47 -38.43 8.16
N VAL A 61 -5.63 -37.19 8.54
CA VAL A 61 -4.91 -36.60 9.68
C VAL A 61 -5.28 -37.26 10.98
N ALA A 62 -6.57 -37.51 11.22
CA ALA A 62 -7.09 -38.23 12.40
C ALA A 62 -6.64 -39.69 12.47
N SER A 63 -6.38 -40.34 11.33
CA SER A 63 -5.91 -41.74 11.30
C SER A 63 -4.45 -41.90 11.72
N ILE A 64 -3.64 -40.82 11.63
CA ILE A 64 -2.25 -40.81 12.07
C ILE A 64 -2.23 -40.50 13.56
N GLN A 65 -2.34 -41.51 14.40
CA GLN A 65 -2.31 -41.35 15.86
C GLN A 65 -0.88 -41.36 16.38
N GLY A 66 -0.59 -40.42 17.32
CA GLY A 66 0.66 -40.42 18.08
C GLY A 66 1.25 -39.04 18.30
N MET A 67 2.06 -38.95 19.33
CA MET A 67 2.78 -37.71 19.73
C MET A 67 3.63 -37.16 18.56
N TRP A 68 4.05 -38.01 17.63
CA TRP A 68 4.82 -37.65 16.45
C TRP A 68 4.07 -36.67 15.53
N LEU A 69 2.75 -36.89 15.31
CA LEU A 69 1.93 -35.98 14.50
C LEU A 69 1.87 -34.58 15.11
N THR A 70 1.65 -34.48 16.42
CA THR A 70 1.64 -33.21 17.13
C THR A 70 2.97 -32.47 17.01
N ILE A 71 4.09 -33.18 17.11
CA ILE A 71 5.42 -32.56 16.94
C ILE A 71 5.58 -32.01 15.52
N VAL A 72 5.23 -32.80 14.51
CA VAL A 72 5.36 -32.38 13.09
C VAL A 72 4.46 -31.19 12.79
N THR A 73 3.19 -31.22 13.18
CA THR A 73 2.25 -30.09 12.95
C THR A 73 2.67 -28.83 13.72
N THR A 74 3.23 -28.96 14.92
CA THR A 74 3.75 -27.84 15.70
C THR A 74 4.93 -27.17 14.99
N ILE A 75 5.89 -27.97 14.48
CA ILE A 75 7.04 -27.46 13.74
C ILE A 75 6.59 -26.78 12.43
N LEU A 76 5.67 -27.40 11.69
CA LEU A 76 5.11 -26.82 10.47
C LEU A 76 4.39 -25.49 10.75
N GLY A 77 3.60 -25.43 11.82
CA GLY A 77 2.93 -24.20 12.26
C GLY A 77 3.93 -23.09 12.63
N LEU A 78 5.02 -23.42 13.33
CA LEU A 78 6.09 -22.48 13.63
C LEU A 78 6.76 -21.96 12.35
N ILE A 79 7.10 -22.83 11.40
CA ILE A 79 7.72 -22.44 10.13
C ILE A 79 6.79 -21.54 9.32
N ALA A 80 5.50 -21.89 9.22
CA ALA A 80 4.50 -21.08 8.54
C ALA A 80 4.35 -19.69 9.20
N GLY A 81 4.36 -19.64 10.53
CA GLY A 81 4.32 -18.37 11.28
C GLY A 81 5.56 -17.51 11.03
N MET A 82 6.77 -18.10 11.00
CA MET A 82 8.00 -17.37 10.67
C MET A 82 7.98 -16.83 9.24
N TRP A 83 7.51 -17.63 8.28
CA TRP A 83 7.35 -17.19 6.90
C TRP A 83 6.38 -16.01 6.80
N LEU A 84 5.23 -16.08 7.50
CA LEU A 84 4.24 -15.01 7.52
C LEU A 84 4.81 -13.72 8.14
N SER A 85 5.59 -13.82 9.21
CA SER A 85 6.29 -12.67 9.81
C SER A 85 7.27 -12.03 8.85
N ALA A 86 8.06 -12.84 8.13
CA ALA A 86 9.02 -12.34 7.15
C ALA A 86 8.31 -11.61 6.00
N GLU A 87 7.20 -12.17 5.52
CA GLU A 87 6.40 -11.55 4.46
C GLU A 87 5.74 -10.23 4.92
N ALA A 88 5.21 -10.20 6.15
CA ALA A 88 4.62 -8.99 6.73
C ALA A 88 5.65 -7.85 6.83
N ILE A 89 6.86 -8.14 7.31
CA ILE A 89 7.93 -7.13 7.43
C ILE A 89 8.39 -6.65 6.05
N LYS A 90 8.49 -7.54 5.06
CA LYS A 90 8.87 -7.16 3.68
C LYS A 90 7.85 -6.21 3.04
N ASN A 91 6.57 -6.40 3.32
CA ASN A 91 5.49 -5.60 2.76
C ASN A 91 5.30 -4.26 3.46
N SER A 92 5.98 -4.01 4.58
CA SER A 92 5.88 -2.76 5.34
C SER A 92 6.53 -1.60 4.61
N LEU A 93 5.88 -0.42 4.64
CA LEU A 93 6.39 0.82 4.07
C LEU A 93 7.41 1.47 5.02
N PHE A 94 8.60 1.75 4.50
CA PHE A 94 9.59 2.60 5.14
C PHE A 94 9.68 3.93 4.40
N ILE A 95 9.38 5.01 5.12
CA ILE A 95 9.44 6.37 4.59
C ILE A 95 10.69 7.03 5.16
N THR A 96 11.60 7.42 4.30
CA THR A 96 12.76 8.23 4.70
C THR A 96 12.57 9.64 4.18
N VAL A 97 12.48 10.59 5.10
CA VAL A 97 12.27 12.01 4.81
C VAL A 97 13.57 12.75 5.07
N SER A 98 14.05 13.48 4.09
CA SER A 98 15.12 14.44 4.19
C SER A 98 14.65 15.81 3.68
N ASP A 99 15.45 16.85 3.87
CA ASP A 99 15.06 18.20 3.44
C ASP A 99 14.96 18.35 1.90
N ASP A 100 15.58 17.45 1.12
CA ASP A 100 15.66 17.49 -0.34
C ASP A 100 14.83 16.43 -1.04
N GLU A 101 14.62 15.27 -0.42
CA GLU A 101 13.97 14.12 -1.05
C GLU A 101 13.16 13.27 -0.06
N VAL A 102 12.14 12.62 -0.58
CA VAL A 102 11.37 11.56 0.10
C VAL A 102 11.68 10.24 -0.57
N LYS A 103 12.02 9.22 0.22
CA LYS A 103 12.19 7.85 -0.25
C LYS A 103 11.11 6.97 0.36
N LEU A 104 10.36 6.31 -0.51
CA LEU A 104 9.38 5.29 -0.14
C LEU A 104 9.96 3.93 -0.50
N LYS A 105 10.19 3.10 0.51
CA LYS A 105 10.71 1.74 0.32
C LYS A 105 9.65 0.73 0.72
N ILE A 106 9.24 -0.10 -0.24
CA ILE A 106 8.34 -1.24 -0.05
C ILE A 106 8.98 -2.44 -0.72
N LYS A 107 9.10 -3.54 0.00
CA LYS A 107 9.82 -4.73 -0.48
C LYS A 107 11.24 -4.36 -0.93
N ASP A 108 11.58 -4.74 -2.16
CA ASP A 108 12.87 -4.45 -2.78
C ASP A 108 12.84 -3.19 -3.66
N SER A 109 11.67 -2.53 -3.78
CA SER A 109 11.51 -1.30 -4.54
C SER A 109 11.74 -0.08 -3.66
N THR A 110 12.56 0.86 -4.13
CA THR A 110 12.76 2.16 -3.51
C THR A 110 12.45 3.24 -4.53
N GLN A 111 11.40 3.99 -4.28
CA GLN A 111 11.02 5.15 -5.07
C GLN A 111 11.54 6.41 -4.39
N ARG A 112 12.04 7.35 -5.18
CA ARG A 112 12.59 8.62 -4.71
C ARG A 112 11.86 9.77 -5.37
N TYR A 113 11.45 10.72 -4.56
CA TYR A 113 10.75 11.92 -5.01
C TYR A 113 11.52 13.13 -4.53
N SER A 114 11.91 13.99 -5.46
CA SER A 114 12.54 15.25 -5.12
C SER A 114 11.52 16.17 -4.46
N ARG A 115 11.97 16.97 -3.51
CA ARG A 115 11.10 17.96 -2.87
C ARG A 115 10.47 18.94 -3.87
N SER A 116 11.22 19.31 -4.92
CA SER A 116 10.75 20.21 -5.97
C SER A 116 9.55 19.65 -6.77
N ASP A 117 9.42 18.33 -6.80
CA ASP A 117 8.39 17.65 -7.60
C ASP A 117 7.10 17.45 -6.80
N ILE A 118 7.13 17.68 -5.49
CA ILE A 118 6.02 17.45 -4.58
C ILE A 118 5.28 18.78 -4.32
N ALA A 119 4.06 18.90 -4.82
CA ALA A 119 3.21 20.06 -4.61
C ALA A 119 2.32 19.96 -3.38
N SER A 120 1.88 18.75 -3.02
CA SER A 120 1.05 18.51 -1.83
C SER A 120 1.17 17.09 -1.33
N MET A 121 0.95 16.91 -0.04
CA MET A 121 0.94 15.61 0.63
C MET A 121 -0.19 15.55 1.64
N PHE A 122 -0.87 14.42 1.74
CA PHE A 122 -1.96 14.21 2.70
C PHE A 122 -2.20 12.73 2.94
N ILE A 123 -3.06 12.46 3.92
CA ILE A 123 -3.55 11.12 4.21
C ILE A 123 -4.98 10.98 3.68
N ASP A 124 -5.22 9.90 2.93
CA ASP A 124 -6.54 9.46 2.50
C ASP A 124 -6.81 8.05 3.03
N GLY A 125 -7.65 7.95 4.05
CA GLY A 125 -7.90 6.71 4.77
C GLY A 125 -6.62 6.13 5.40
N LYS A 126 -6.12 5.03 4.84
CA LYS A 126 -4.87 4.37 5.28
C LYS A 126 -3.72 4.58 4.30
N LYS A 127 -3.83 5.51 3.38
CA LYS A 127 -2.81 5.78 2.36
C LYS A 127 -2.17 7.14 2.57
N LEU A 128 -0.87 7.20 2.41
CA LEU A 128 -0.12 8.43 2.22
C LEU A 128 -0.11 8.74 0.73
N ILE A 129 -0.60 9.92 0.36
CA ILE A 129 -0.68 10.40 -1.02
C ILE A 129 0.34 11.51 -1.21
N LEU A 130 1.12 11.43 -2.27
CA LEU A 130 2.01 12.48 -2.75
C LEU A 130 1.48 12.97 -4.10
N LEU A 131 1.21 14.26 -4.20
CA LEU A 131 0.83 14.90 -5.46
C LEU A 131 1.97 15.72 -6.03
N GLY A 132 2.13 15.64 -7.34
CA GLY A 132 3.09 16.43 -8.10
C GLY A 132 2.55 17.80 -8.51
N ASN A 133 3.40 18.57 -9.19
CA ASN A 133 3.15 19.97 -9.55
C ASN A 133 1.96 20.18 -10.51
N THR A 134 1.54 19.15 -11.22
CA THR A 134 0.31 19.17 -12.05
C THR A 134 -0.88 18.54 -11.34
N GLY A 135 -0.75 18.23 -10.05
CA GLY A 135 -1.77 17.53 -9.29
C GLY A 135 -1.85 16.03 -9.56
N GLN A 136 -0.93 15.47 -10.35
CA GLN A 136 -0.85 14.02 -10.58
C GLN A 136 -0.41 13.29 -9.31
N GLU A 137 -0.90 12.06 -9.13
CA GLU A 137 -0.45 11.20 -8.05
C GLU A 137 0.96 10.65 -8.34
N LEU A 138 1.93 11.06 -7.53
CA LEU A 138 3.29 10.55 -7.59
C LEU A 138 3.41 9.23 -6.82
N ALA A 139 2.73 9.13 -5.68
CA ALA A 139 2.69 7.94 -4.85
C ALA A 139 1.38 7.84 -4.07
N SER A 140 0.94 6.60 -3.83
CA SER A 140 -0.23 6.24 -3.03
C SER A 140 0.07 4.94 -2.30
N GLU A 141 0.58 5.04 -1.07
CA GLU A 141 1.12 3.88 -0.35
C GLU A 141 0.46 3.72 1.02
N LEU A 142 0.17 2.46 1.39
CA LEU A 142 -0.33 2.13 2.72
C LEU A 142 0.75 2.40 3.77
N TYR A 143 0.38 3.07 4.85
CA TYR A 143 1.28 3.35 5.95
C TYR A 143 0.84 2.63 7.23
N GLU A 144 1.80 2.31 8.09
CA GLU A 144 1.57 1.59 9.36
C GLU A 144 1.77 2.50 10.59
N SER A 145 2.37 3.68 10.40
CA SER A 145 2.61 4.63 11.48
C SER A 145 1.36 5.44 11.83
N THR A 146 1.39 6.25 12.88
CA THR A 146 0.27 7.13 13.20
C THR A 146 0.20 8.32 12.24
N PRO A 147 -1.02 8.75 11.81
CA PRO A 147 -1.19 9.92 10.95
C PRO A 147 -0.48 11.18 11.45
N ALA A 148 -0.57 11.45 12.75
CA ALA A 148 0.06 12.61 13.39
C ALA A 148 1.59 12.58 13.23
N LYS A 149 2.23 11.44 13.49
CA LYS A 149 3.69 11.31 13.34
C LYS A 149 4.16 11.51 11.92
N ILE A 150 3.38 11.06 10.94
CA ILE A 150 3.67 11.28 9.51
C ILE A 150 3.58 12.77 9.21
N ALA A 151 2.45 13.41 9.54
CA ALA A 151 2.23 14.84 9.31
C ALA A 151 3.33 15.69 9.95
N ASP A 152 3.61 15.48 11.24
CA ASP A 152 4.63 16.21 11.99
C ASP A 152 6.02 16.09 11.36
N THR A 153 6.35 14.87 10.86
CA THR A 153 7.65 14.66 10.22
C THR A 153 7.75 15.46 8.92
N PHE A 154 6.74 15.41 8.05
CA PHE A 154 6.78 16.14 6.79
C PHE A 154 6.75 17.65 6.99
N VAL A 155 5.94 18.14 7.93
CA VAL A 155 5.89 19.55 8.29
C VAL A 155 7.24 20.02 8.86
N LYS A 156 7.89 19.22 9.72
CA LYS A 156 9.21 19.52 10.28
C LYS A 156 10.28 19.65 9.20
N HIS A 157 10.22 18.86 8.15
CA HIS A 157 11.12 18.94 6.99
C HIS A 157 10.65 19.96 5.94
N GLY A 158 9.58 20.74 6.24
CA GLY A 158 9.06 21.81 5.39
C GLY A 158 8.38 21.34 4.11
N TYR A 159 7.84 20.13 4.06
CA TYR A 159 7.04 19.66 2.95
C TYR A 159 5.63 20.25 2.98
N PRO A 160 4.98 20.45 1.81
CA PRO A 160 3.63 21.00 1.71
C PRO A 160 2.58 19.98 2.14
N TRP A 161 2.25 19.99 3.43
CA TRP A 161 1.28 19.07 4.02
C TRP A 161 -0.13 19.68 4.01
N SER A 162 -1.11 18.95 3.45
CA SER A 162 -2.52 19.32 3.49
C SER A 162 -3.24 18.62 4.66
N PHE A 163 -3.60 19.38 5.70
CA PHE A 163 -4.33 18.86 6.85
C PHE A 163 -5.80 18.55 6.55
N ASN A 164 -6.36 19.12 5.49
CA ASN A 164 -7.76 18.95 5.09
C ASN A 164 -7.95 17.81 4.08
N GLY A 165 -6.93 16.97 3.85
CA GLY A 165 -6.96 15.93 2.84
C GLY A 165 -6.61 16.45 1.46
N ASP A 166 -7.22 15.88 0.42
CA ASP A 166 -6.94 16.23 -0.97
C ASP A 166 -7.33 17.68 -1.28
N PRO A 167 -6.38 18.54 -1.67
CA PRO A 167 -6.70 19.93 -2.05
C PRO A 167 -7.63 20.04 -3.26
N TYR A 168 -7.72 18.99 -4.09
CA TYR A 168 -8.55 18.93 -5.29
C TYR A 168 -9.87 18.16 -5.08
N GLU A 169 -10.24 17.88 -3.82
CA GLU A 169 -11.40 17.05 -3.48
C GLU A 169 -12.69 17.53 -4.15
N ALA A 170 -12.91 18.85 -4.26
CA ALA A 170 -14.09 19.45 -4.86
C ALA A 170 -14.14 19.36 -6.39
N GLU A 171 -13.02 19.05 -7.05
CA GLU A 171 -12.92 18.97 -8.51
C GLU A 171 -13.32 17.60 -9.07
N TYR A 172 -13.35 16.58 -8.20
CA TYR A 172 -13.67 15.24 -8.64
C TYR A 172 -15.14 15.09 -9.04
N ARG A 173 -15.35 14.54 -10.24
CA ARG A 173 -16.66 14.23 -10.81
C ARG A 173 -16.82 12.72 -10.91
N LEU A 174 -18.02 12.23 -10.69
CA LEU A 174 -18.34 10.83 -10.92
C LEU A 174 -18.17 10.49 -12.41
N TRP A 175 -17.39 9.44 -12.68
CA TRP A 175 -17.35 8.90 -14.04
C TRP A 175 -18.61 8.08 -14.32
N VAL A 176 -19.23 8.38 -15.46
CA VAL A 176 -20.33 7.61 -16.04
C VAL A 176 -19.90 7.22 -17.45
N ASP A 177 -20.16 5.99 -17.84
CA ASP A 177 -19.77 5.52 -19.17
C ASP A 177 -20.33 6.43 -20.28
N HIS A 178 -19.50 6.69 -21.27
CA HIS A 178 -19.79 7.63 -22.35
C HIS A 178 -20.01 9.09 -21.91
N THR A 179 -19.44 9.52 -20.78
CA THR A 179 -19.53 10.94 -20.41
C THR A 179 -18.96 11.83 -21.51
N PRO A 180 -19.70 12.90 -21.92
CA PRO A 180 -19.25 13.78 -23.00
C PRO A 180 -18.04 14.64 -22.63
N ASP A 181 -17.76 14.78 -21.34
CA ASP A 181 -16.64 15.58 -20.82
C ASP A 181 -15.27 14.91 -21.08
N LEU A 182 -15.27 13.61 -21.40
CA LEU A 182 -14.06 12.84 -21.68
C LEU A 182 -14.03 12.36 -23.14
N SER A 183 -12.80 12.30 -23.68
CA SER A 183 -12.61 11.72 -25.01
C SER A 183 -13.06 10.26 -25.09
N PRO A 184 -13.42 9.74 -26.28
CA PRO A 184 -13.75 8.32 -26.44
C PRO A 184 -12.63 7.38 -25.95
N ALA A 185 -11.37 7.77 -26.12
CA ALA A 185 -10.22 7.01 -25.65
C ALA A 185 -10.16 6.92 -24.13
N LEU A 186 -10.39 8.04 -23.42
CA LEU A 186 -10.45 8.06 -21.96
C LEU A 186 -11.65 7.27 -21.42
N ASN A 187 -12.82 7.37 -22.04
CA ASN A 187 -13.98 6.57 -21.65
C ASN A 187 -13.70 5.06 -21.82
N ALA A 188 -13.05 4.65 -22.93
CA ALA A 188 -12.66 3.26 -23.15
C ALA A 188 -11.64 2.78 -22.09
N LEU A 189 -10.65 3.61 -21.75
CA LEU A 189 -9.65 3.32 -20.73
C LEU A 189 -10.29 3.11 -19.34
N LEU A 190 -11.19 4.01 -18.93
CA LEU A 190 -11.86 3.92 -17.64
C LEU A 190 -12.80 2.71 -17.55
N ARG A 191 -13.40 2.31 -18.67
CA ARG A 191 -14.19 1.07 -18.74
C ARG A 191 -13.34 -0.18 -18.54
N VAL A 192 -12.17 -0.25 -19.19
CA VAL A 192 -11.22 -1.36 -18.97
C VAL A 192 -10.74 -1.39 -17.52
N ARG A 193 -10.46 -0.20 -16.96
CA ARG A 193 -10.08 -0.08 -15.55
C ARG A 193 -11.18 -0.58 -14.61
N GLU A 194 -12.45 -0.25 -14.87
CA GLU A 194 -13.59 -0.73 -14.09
C GLU A 194 -13.67 -2.26 -14.10
N GLN A 195 -13.49 -2.88 -15.26
CA GLN A 195 -13.47 -4.35 -15.39
C GLN A 195 -12.32 -4.97 -14.61
N ALA A 196 -11.13 -4.37 -14.65
CA ALA A 196 -9.99 -4.82 -13.85
C ALA A 196 -10.30 -4.78 -12.34
N LEU A 197 -10.92 -3.69 -11.86
CA LEU A 197 -11.35 -3.57 -10.47
C LEU A 197 -12.41 -4.60 -10.07
N GLN A 198 -13.39 -4.87 -10.94
CA GLN A 198 -14.41 -5.92 -10.72
C GLN A 198 -13.79 -7.31 -10.64
N ASN A 199 -12.77 -7.58 -11.43
CA ASN A 199 -12.00 -8.82 -11.43
C ASN A 199 -10.95 -8.89 -10.31
N LYS A 200 -10.82 -7.84 -9.46
CA LYS A 200 -9.79 -7.70 -8.43
C LYS A 200 -8.36 -7.69 -8.97
N ASP A 201 -8.19 -7.35 -10.22
CA ASP A 201 -6.90 -7.14 -10.87
C ASP A 201 -6.40 -5.72 -10.58
N VAL A 202 -5.77 -5.58 -9.41
CA VAL A 202 -5.31 -4.29 -8.90
C VAL A 202 -4.15 -3.75 -9.75
N GLU A 203 -3.33 -4.63 -10.31
CA GLU A 203 -2.16 -4.24 -11.11
C GLU A 203 -2.59 -3.59 -12.43
N SER A 204 -3.45 -4.25 -13.19
CA SER A 204 -4.02 -3.67 -14.41
C SER A 204 -4.81 -2.37 -14.13
N ALA A 205 -5.56 -2.31 -13.03
CA ALA A 205 -6.27 -1.09 -12.64
C ALA A 205 -5.30 0.07 -12.36
N LYS A 206 -4.14 -0.19 -11.74
CA LYS A 206 -3.09 0.81 -11.47
C LYS A 206 -2.40 1.25 -12.77
N GLU A 207 -2.13 0.32 -13.69
CA GLU A 207 -1.60 0.66 -15.01
C GLU A 207 -2.54 1.60 -15.78
N MET A 208 -3.85 1.29 -15.81
CA MET A 208 -4.84 2.15 -16.46
C MET A 208 -4.94 3.52 -15.79
N GLN A 209 -4.78 3.61 -14.48
CA GLN A 209 -4.72 4.89 -13.77
C GLN A 209 -3.49 5.71 -14.21
N CYS A 210 -2.35 5.06 -14.36
CA CYS A 210 -1.13 5.71 -14.85
C CYS A 210 -1.32 6.23 -16.29
N GLU A 211 -1.93 5.44 -17.17
CA GLU A 211 -2.23 5.87 -18.55
C GLU A 211 -3.25 7.02 -18.58
N ALA A 212 -4.28 7.00 -17.73
CA ALA A 212 -5.22 8.10 -17.59
C ALA A 212 -4.50 9.41 -17.18
N SER A 213 -3.53 9.31 -16.25
CA SER A 213 -2.72 10.46 -15.82
C SER A 213 -1.90 11.05 -16.97
N LYS A 214 -1.30 10.21 -17.83
CA LYS A 214 -0.59 10.67 -19.05
C LYS A 214 -1.52 11.37 -20.04
N LEU A 215 -2.80 10.99 -20.05
CA LEU A 215 -3.83 11.63 -20.89
C LEU A 215 -4.47 12.86 -20.22
N GLY A 216 -3.92 13.32 -19.10
CA GLY A 216 -4.29 14.58 -18.46
C GLY A 216 -5.45 14.49 -17.47
N ILE A 217 -5.82 13.31 -16.99
CA ILE A 217 -6.82 13.16 -15.96
C ILE A 217 -6.29 12.38 -14.74
N MET A 218 -6.72 12.78 -13.57
CA MET A 218 -6.54 12.01 -12.33
C MET A 218 -7.80 11.19 -12.04
N VAL A 219 -7.61 9.93 -11.67
CA VAL A 219 -8.71 9.01 -11.34
C VAL A 219 -8.59 8.56 -9.89
N ARG A 220 -9.71 8.53 -9.18
CA ARG A 220 -9.82 8.07 -7.80
C ARG A 220 -11.04 7.18 -7.62
N ASP A 221 -10.89 6.12 -6.82
CA ASP A 221 -11.99 5.22 -6.48
C ASP A 221 -12.63 5.62 -5.15
N ARG A 222 -13.97 5.64 -5.10
CA ARG A 222 -14.76 5.78 -3.88
C ARG A 222 -15.80 4.67 -3.83
N GLY A 223 -15.55 3.69 -2.99
CA GLY A 223 -16.34 2.48 -2.95
C GLY A 223 -16.25 1.70 -4.26
N LYS A 224 -17.36 1.61 -4.99
CA LYS A 224 -17.43 0.91 -6.29
C LYS A 224 -17.37 1.87 -7.49
N PHE A 225 -17.26 3.17 -7.24
CA PHE A 225 -17.37 4.20 -8.27
C PHE A 225 -16.02 4.83 -8.55
N GLN A 226 -15.78 5.14 -9.82
CA GLN A 226 -14.63 5.90 -10.26
C GLN A 226 -15.00 7.39 -10.35
N TYR A 227 -14.11 8.23 -9.85
CA TYR A 227 -14.18 9.68 -9.97
C TYR A 227 -12.97 10.16 -10.73
N TRP A 228 -13.12 11.22 -11.47
CA TRP A 228 -12.05 11.81 -12.27
C TRP A 228 -12.05 13.33 -12.15
N ARG A 229 -10.89 13.92 -12.36
CA ARG A 229 -10.69 15.35 -12.53
C ARG A 229 -9.61 15.60 -13.57
N ASN A 230 -9.59 16.81 -14.16
CA ASN A 230 -8.48 17.21 -15.01
C ASN A 230 -7.22 17.42 -14.17
N LEU A 231 -6.07 17.10 -14.75
CA LEU A 231 -4.79 17.55 -14.22
C LEU A 231 -4.53 18.98 -14.67
N ASP A 232 -3.85 19.78 -13.83
CA ASP A 232 -3.43 21.11 -14.20
C ASP A 232 -2.46 21.00 -15.38
N LYS A 233 -2.69 21.82 -16.40
CA LYS A 233 -1.72 21.92 -17.49
C LYS A 233 -0.46 22.53 -16.90
N VAL A 234 0.70 21.88 -17.12
CA VAL A 234 1.98 22.52 -16.90
C VAL A 234 1.95 23.80 -17.75
N ASN A 235 1.92 24.97 -17.12
CA ASN A 235 2.21 26.21 -17.82
C ASN A 235 3.65 26.06 -18.30
N GLU A 236 3.83 25.71 -19.58
CA GLU A 236 5.08 25.93 -20.27
C GLU A 236 5.35 27.43 -20.12
N VAL A 237 6.23 27.75 -19.19
CA VAL A 237 6.76 29.13 -19.06
C VAL A 237 7.37 29.42 -20.40
N GLY A 238 6.66 30.25 -21.18
CA GLY A 238 7.03 30.62 -22.52
C GLY A 238 8.45 31.15 -22.53
N HIS A 239 9.30 30.45 -23.28
CA HIS A 239 10.42 31.10 -23.90
C HIS A 239 9.85 31.98 -25.03
N ASP A 240 9.30 33.14 -24.65
CA ASP A 240 9.17 34.24 -25.59
C ASP A 240 10.57 34.84 -25.74
N GLU A 241 11.21 34.44 -26.82
CA GLU A 241 12.34 35.18 -27.41
C GLU A 241 11.94 36.64 -27.66
N LYS A 242 12.74 37.53 -27.15
CA LYS A 242 12.97 38.84 -27.75
C LYS A 242 14.46 39.11 -27.84
#